data_19e0942e188eb41dc76b35cedb396a15
#
_entry.id   19e0942e188eb41dc76b35cedb396a15
#
_cell.length_a   1.000
_cell.length_b   1.000
_cell.length_c   1.000
_cell.angle_alpha   90.00
_cell.angle_beta   90.00
_cell.angle_gamma   90.00
#
_symmetry.space_group_name_H-M   'P 1'
#
loop_
_entity.id
_entity.type
_entity.pdbx_description
1 polymer ?
#
loop_
_entity_poly.entity_id
_entity_poly.type
_entity_poly.pdbx_seq_one_letter_code
_entity_poly.pdbx_strand_id
1 'polypeptide(L)'
;MIPFSQIEEQYETFSAFLKVKNETPIDIKFKKLNENAVLPRYAHDGDVGMDMTAISVEYNQEHDMYIYHTGLSMESDKHYGAFLFPRSSNRKTEAYLCNHVGIVDCAIYRGEILFCFKNRDSLKTIASQAQAEEFMCTLSGKPTKYNDFNVQEGTAQDAYYNSLKAYEEVIHNPMKYAPYKEGDRVGQMVIFLYPNINTVETKEELSETERGTNGFGSTGN
;
A
#
# COMPACT_ATOMS: atom_id res chain seq x y z
N MET A 1 11.26 12.55 -48.12
CA MET A 1 9.90 12.24 -47.62
C MET A 1 9.70 10.74 -47.74
N ILE A 2 9.42 10.03 -46.65
CA ILE A 2 9.21 8.58 -46.68
C ILE A 2 7.86 8.32 -47.37
N PRO A 3 7.78 7.42 -48.33
CA PRO A 3 6.52 7.10 -49.02
C PRO A 3 5.47 6.57 -48.04
N PHE A 4 4.22 6.97 -48.21
CA PHE A 4 3.10 6.61 -47.32
C PHE A 4 2.96 5.08 -47.15
N SER A 5 3.20 4.32 -48.21
CA SER A 5 3.19 2.86 -48.19
C SER A 5 4.25 2.24 -47.26
N GLN A 6 5.41 2.86 -47.13
CA GLN A 6 6.44 2.39 -46.16
C GLN A 6 6.05 2.70 -44.70
N ILE A 7 5.30 3.78 -44.50
CA ILE A 7 4.79 4.11 -43.14
C ILE A 7 3.69 3.12 -42.74
N GLU A 8 2.81 2.77 -43.66
CA GLU A 8 1.76 1.75 -43.40
C GLU A 8 2.36 0.38 -43.08
N GLU A 9 3.32 -0.09 -43.91
CA GLU A 9 4.00 -1.36 -43.67
C GLU A 9 4.72 -1.40 -42.31
N GLN A 10 5.39 -0.31 -41.94
CA GLN A 10 6.03 -0.20 -40.61
C GLN A 10 4.99 -0.20 -39.49
N TYR A 11 3.85 0.46 -39.68
CA TYR A 11 2.78 0.51 -38.68
C TYR A 11 2.13 -0.87 -38.50
N GLU A 12 1.83 -1.59 -39.61
CA GLU A 12 1.28 -2.95 -39.51
C GLU A 12 2.27 -3.92 -38.84
N THR A 13 3.56 -3.84 -39.22
CA THR A 13 4.61 -4.65 -38.58
C THR A 13 4.74 -4.35 -37.08
N PHE A 14 4.69 -3.07 -36.71
CA PHE A 14 4.76 -2.66 -35.32
C PHE A 14 3.49 -3.06 -34.56
N SER A 15 2.31 -2.93 -35.18
CA SER A 15 1.04 -3.36 -34.58
C SER A 15 0.99 -4.87 -34.37
N ALA A 16 1.46 -5.66 -35.37
CA ALA A 16 1.61 -7.10 -35.20
C ALA A 16 2.61 -7.49 -34.10
N PHE A 17 3.73 -6.79 -34.05
CA PHE A 17 4.73 -6.97 -32.97
C PHE A 17 4.14 -6.67 -31.59
N LEU A 18 3.40 -5.56 -31.44
CA LEU A 18 2.74 -5.23 -30.18
C LEU A 18 1.69 -6.27 -29.79
N LYS A 19 0.93 -6.77 -30.77
CA LYS A 19 -0.06 -7.82 -30.54
C LYS A 19 0.59 -9.11 -30.05
N VAL A 20 1.64 -9.58 -30.74
CA VAL A 20 2.40 -10.76 -30.33
C VAL A 20 3.01 -10.56 -28.95
N LYS A 21 3.56 -9.37 -28.67
CA LYS A 21 4.16 -9.07 -27.37
C LYS A 21 3.13 -9.04 -26.23
N ASN A 22 1.91 -8.57 -26.51
CA ASN A 22 0.81 -8.55 -25.53
C ASN A 22 0.18 -9.94 -25.31
N GLU A 23 0.26 -10.84 -26.29
CA GLU A 23 -0.24 -12.21 -26.19
C GLU A 23 0.79 -13.19 -25.59
N THR A 24 2.07 -12.80 -25.55
CA THR A 24 3.13 -13.64 -24.98
C THR A 24 3.29 -13.33 -23.50
N PRO A 25 3.12 -14.32 -22.61
CA PRO A 25 3.35 -14.13 -21.18
C PRO A 25 4.77 -13.64 -20.92
N ILE A 26 4.90 -12.75 -19.94
CA ILE A 26 6.19 -12.26 -19.47
C ILE A 26 6.58 -13.06 -18.24
N ASP A 27 7.78 -13.61 -18.24
CA ASP A 27 8.29 -14.33 -17.09
C ASP A 27 8.82 -13.34 -16.04
N ILE A 28 8.15 -13.29 -14.90
CA ILE A 28 8.62 -12.61 -13.69
C ILE A 28 9.07 -13.69 -12.71
N LYS A 29 10.35 -13.66 -12.34
CA LYS A 29 10.89 -14.62 -11.39
C LYS A 29 10.67 -14.16 -9.97
N PHE A 30 10.10 -15.01 -9.14
CA PHE A 30 9.96 -14.81 -7.71
C PHE A 30 10.82 -15.80 -6.96
N LYS A 31 11.62 -15.30 -6.01
CA LYS A 31 12.38 -16.11 -5.06
C LYS A 31 11.66 -16.08 -3.72
N LYS A 32 11.32 -17.24 -3.18
CA LYS A 32 10.89 -17.36 -1.81
C LYS A 32 12.08 -17.18 -0.87
N LEU A 33 12.00 -16.20 0.01
CA LEU A 33 12.95 -15.96 1.10
C LEU A 33 12.50 -16.71 2.37
N ASN A 34 11.23 -17.15 2.39
CA ASN A 34 10.63 -17.95 3.44
C ASN A 34 9.77 -19.03 2.79
N GLU A 35 9.75 -20.26 3.32
CA GLU A 35 9.00 -21.38 2.78
C GLU A 35 7.48 -21.14 2.75
N ASN A 36 6.98 -20.36 3.71
CA ASN A 36 5.55 -19.99 3.80
C ASN A 36 5.14 -18.89 2.80
N ALA A 37 6.09 -18.30 2.05
CA ALA A 37 5.78 -17.27 1.09
C ALA A 37 4.81 -17.76 0.02
N VAL A 38 3.82 -16.94 -0.30
CA VAL A 38 2.78 -17.22 -1.30
C VAL A 38 3.10 -16.43 -2.56
N LEU A 39 3.25 -17.12 -3.70
CA LEU A 39 3.47 -16.45 -4.98
C LEU A 39 2.27 -15.57 -5.34
N PRO A 40 2.50 -14.37 -5.90
CA PRO A 40 1.43 -13.50 -6.37
C PRO A 40 0.60 -14.18 -7.44
N ARG A 41 -0.71 -13.94 -7.43
CA ARG A 41 -1.61 -14.48 -8.44
C ARG A 41 -2.80 -13.55 -8.67
N TYR A 42 -3.33 -13.60 -9.87
CA TYR A 42 -4.61 -13.01 -10.19
C TYR A 42 -5.72 -13.79 -9.49
N ALA A 43 -6.72 -13.10 -8.96
CA ALA A 43 -7.89 -13.75 -8.35
C ALA A 43 -8.83 -14.27 -9.44
N HIS A 44 -8.94 -13.52 -10.56
CA HIS A 44 -9.77 -13.87 -11.71
C HIS A 44 -9.01 -13.60 -13.01
N ASP A 45 -9.46 -14.25 -14.08
CA ASP A 45 -8.99 -13.94 -15.42
C ASP A 45 -9.38 -12.50 -15.79
N GLY A 46 -8.42 -11.75 -16.34
CA GLY A 46 -8.59 -10.32 -16.66
C GLY A 46 -8.30 -9.35 -15.52
N ASP A 47 -7.96 -9.81 -14.33
CA ASP A 47 -7.47 -8.92 -13.26
C ASP A 47 -6.14 -8.26 -13.70
N VAL A 48 -5.96 -6.99 -13.33
CA VAL A 48 -4.72 -6.24 -13.61
C VAL A 48 -3.68 -6.44 -12.49
N GLY A 49 -4.13 -6.54 -11.26
CA GLY A 49 -3.29 -6.66 -10.07
C GLY A 49 -3.25 -8.07 -9.51
N MET A 50 -2.07 -8.57 -9.23
CA MET A 50 -1.86 -9.83 -8.52
C MET A 50 -1.94 -9.60 -7.01
N ASP A 51 -2.70 -10.42 -6.31
CA ASP A 51 -2.80 -10.34 -4.84
C ASP A 51 -1.48 -10.72 -4.17
N MET A 52 -1.08 -9.92 -3.17
CA MET A 52 0.10 -10.10 -2.33
C MET A 52 -0.34 -10.49 -0.92
N THR A 53 0.19 -11.61 -0.42
CA THR A 53 -0.15 -12.16 0.90
C THR A 53 0.98 -11.88 1.89
N ALA A 54 0.64 -11.42 3.09
CA ALA A 54 1.58 -11.30 4.20
C ALA A 54 1.77 -12.65 4.89
N ILE A 55 3.03 -13.01 5.17
CA ILE A 55 3.39 -14.19 5.96
C ILE A 55 3.74 -13.86 7.41
N SER A 56 3.98 -12.61 7.70
CA SER A 56 4.15 -12.07 9.04
C SER A 56 3.92 -10.57 9.06
N VAL A 57 3.76 -10.03 10.24
CA VAL A 57 3.62 -8.59 10.48
C VAL A 57 4.38 -8.21 11.73
N GLU A 58 5.05 -7.07 11.71
CA GLU A 58 5.68 -6.46 12.87
C GLU A 58 5.27 -5.00 13.02
N TYR A 59 5.34 -4.48 14.24
CA TYR A 59 5.12 -3.07 14.53
C TYR A 59 6.43 -2.35 14.76
N ASN A 60 6.70 -1.35 13.93
CA ASN A 60 7.84 -0.45 14.09
C ASN A 60 7.42 0.75 14.94
N GLN A 61 7.89 0.77 16.19
CA GLN A 61 7.54 1.80 17.16
C GLN A 61 8.12 3.17 16.82
N GLU A 62 9.30 3.21 16.20
CA GLU A 62 9.97 4.48 15.84
C GLU A 62 9.17 5.27 14.81
N HIS A 63 8.61 4.55 13.84
CA HIS A 63 7.87 5.15 12.74
C HIS A 63 6.34 5.02 12.87
N ASP A 64 5.86 4.39 13.96
CA ASP A 64 4.43 4.13 14.20
C ASP A 64 3.76 3.50 12.97
N MET A 65 4.30 2.35 12.53
CA MET A 65 3.82 1.65 11.34
C MET A 65 3.90 0.13 11.49
N TYR A 66 3.05 -0.56 10.72
CA TYR A 66 3.03 -2.01 10.59
C TYR A 66 3.74 -2.41 9.31
N ILE A 67 4.73 -3.29 9.42
CA ILE A 67 5.51 -3.84 8.30
C ILE A 67 5.02 -5.25 8.04
N TYR A 68 4.50 -5.46 6.84
CA TYR A 68 4.01 -6.75 6.38
C TYR A 68 5.03 -7.40 5.46
N HIS A 69 5.52 -8.55 5.87
CA HIS A 69 6.48 -9.36 5.15
C HIS A 69 5.76 -10.29 4.18
N THR A 70 6.15 -10.29 2.91
CA THR A 70 5.64 -11.24 1.92
C THR A 70 6.49 -12.49 1.80
N GLY A 71 7.72 -12.44 2.30
CA GLY A 71 8.72 -13.51 2.13
C GLY A 71 9.17 -13.68 0.67
N LEU A 72 8.97 -12.69 -0.18
CA LEU A 72 9.26 -12.75 -1.60
C LEU A 72 10.27 -11.68 -2.02
N SER A 73 11.20 -12.08 -2.87
CA SER A 73 12.01 -11.20 -3.71
C SER A 73 11.69 -11.49 -5.17
N MET A 74 11.93 -10.52 -6.07
CA MET A 74 11.60 -10.68 -7.48
C MET A 74 12.72 -10.22 -8.41
N GLU A 75 12.67 -10.73 -9.64
CA GLU A 75 13.54 -10.37 -10.76
C GLU A 75 12.76 -10.35 -12.06
N SER A 76 13.00 -9.34 -12.88
CA SER A 76 12.51 -9.25 -14.25
C SER A 76 13.58 -8.73 -15.18
N ASP A 77 13.34 -8.80 -16.48
CA ASP A 77 14.15 -8.11 -17.48
C ASP A 77 14.09 -6.59 -17.30
N LYS A 78 15.05 -5.88 -17.88
CA LYS A 78 15.03 -4.42 -18.01
C LYS A 78 13.69 -3.97 -18.61
N HIS A 79 13.27 -2.77 -18.23
CA HIS A 79 12.05 -2.11 -18.66
C HIS A 79 10.75 -2.60 -18.00
N TYR A 80 10.82 -3.61 -17.12
CA TYR A 80 9.70 -3.98 -16.28
C TYR A 80 9.94 -3.54 -14.85
N GLY A 81 8.92 -2.91 -14.27
CA GLY A 81 8.84 -2.55 -12.87
C GLY A 81 7.56 -3.07 -12.26
N ALA A 82 7.43 -2.98 -10.95
CA ALA A 82 6.19 -3.29 -10.27
C ALA A 82 5.71 -2.11 -9.42
N PHE A 83 4.40 -1.84 -9.50
CA PHE A 83 3.70 -0.99 -8.56
C PHE A 83 3.03 -1.84 -7.49
N LEU A 84 3.15 -1.40 -6.25
CA LEU A 84 2.46 -1.98 -5.10
C LEU A 84 1.35 -1.03 -4.67
N PHE A 85 0.13 -1.53 -4.71
CA PHE A 85 -1.07 -0.78 -4.36
C PHE A 85 -1.77 -1.42 -3.15
N PRO A 86 -2.47 -0.63 -2.32
CA PRO A 86 -3.44 -1.19 -1.39
C PRO A 86 -4.59 -1.83 -2.17
N ARG A 87 -5.21 -2.86 -1.59
CA ARG A 87 -6.42 -3.48 -2.16
C ARG A 87 -7.64 -2.58 -1.95
N SER A 88 -8.67 -2.75 -2.76
CA SER A 88 -9.95 -2.04 -2.60
C SER A 88 -10.59 -2.26 -1.22
N SER A 89 -10.31 -3.40 -0.57
CA SER A 89 -10.76 -3.70 0.80
C SER A 89 -10.13 -2.80 1.85
N ASN A 90 -9.00 -2.12 1.55
CA ASN A 90 -8.34 -1.19 2.46
C ASN A 90 -9.27 -0.05 2.90
N ARG A 91 -10.28 0.33 2.09
CA ARG A 91 -11.32 1.29 2.47
C ARG A 91 -12.12 0.92 3.73
N LYS A 92 -12.04 -0.34 4.16
CA LYS A 92 -12.71 -0.84 5.37
C LYS A 92 -11.81 -0.77 6.60
N THR A 93 -10.55 -0.41 6.42
CA THR A 93 -9.58 -0.20 7.49
C THR A 93 -9.41 1.29 7.73
N GLU A 94 -8.97 1.65 8.92
CA GLU A 94 -8.56 3.03 9.23
C GLU A 94 -7.06 3.24 8.92
N ALA A 95 -6.53 2.56 7.89
CA ALA A 95 -5.13 2.55 7.56
C ALA A 95 -4.85 2.96 6.11
N TYR A 96 -3.62 3.38 5.85
CA TYR A 96 -3.12 3.71 4.52
C TYR A 96 -1.72 3.15 4.30
N LEU A 97 -1.40 2.83 3.04
CA LEU A 97 -0.04 2.45 2.65
C LEU A 97 0.88 3.67 2.78
N CYS A 98 1.99 3.54 3.52
CA CYS A 98 2.84 4.67 3.91
C CYS A 98 3.36 5.50 2.74
N ASN A 99 3.71 4.86 1.65
CA ASN A 99 4.20 5.49 0.42
C ASN A 99 3.08 5.66 -0.65
N HIS A 100 1.83 5.40 -0.31
CA HIS A 100 0.65 5.42 -1.18
C HIS A 100 0.74 4.43 -2.35
N VAL A 101 1.85 4.45 -3.09
CA VAL A 101 2.21 3.50 -4.14
C VAL A 101 3.67 3.11 -3.96
N GLY A 102 3.92 1.82 -3.78
CA GLY A 102 5.29 1.28 -3.78
C GLY A 102 5.80 1.12 -5.21
N ILE A 103 7.08 1.38 -5.43
CA ILE A 103 7.77 1.08 -6.68
C ILE A 103 8.85 0.05 -6.38
N VAL A 104 8.86 -1.04 -7.16
CA VAL A 104 9.90 -2.07 -7.09
C VAL A 104 10.69 -2.05 -8.39
N ASP A 105 11.98 -1.77 -8.27
CA ASP A 105 12.95 -1.78 -9.37
C ASP A 105 13.35 -3.23 -9.70
N CYS A 106 12.47 -3.96 -10.36
CA CYS A 106 12.56 -5.41 -10.55
C CYS A 106 13.86 -5.88 -11.18
N ALA A 107 14.50 -5.05 -12.01
CA ALA A 107 15.76 -5.40 -12.68
C ALA A 107 16.97 -5.39 -11.73
N ILE A 108 16.95 -4.58 -10.65
CA ILE A 108 18.11 -4.33 -9.78
C ILE A 108 17.87 -4.59 -8.30
N TYR A 109 16.63 -4.43 -7.80
CA TYR A 109 16.29 -4.67 -6.41
C TYR A 109 16.13 -6.18 -6.14
N ARG A 110 16.78 -6.66 -5.06
CA ARG A 110 16.75 -8.08 -4.65
C ARG A 110 16.32 -8.28 -3.20
N GLY A 111 15.92 -7.20 -2.53
CA GLY A 111 15.36 -7.26 -1.18
C GLY A 111 13.95 -7.85 -1.16
N GLU A 112 13.46 -8.06 0.04
CA GLU A 112 12.10 -8.50 0.26
C GLU A 112 11.08 -7.43 -0.16
N ILE A 113 9.97 -7.87 -0.74
CA ILE A 113 8.83 -7.01 -1.04
C ILE A 113 8.01 -6.84 0.24
N LEU A 114 7.91 -5.61 0.72
CA LEU A 114 7.24 -5.25 1.95
C LEU A 114 6.05 -4.32 1.69
N PHE A 115 5.04 -4.43 2.54
CA PHE A 115 3.95 -3.45 2.60
C PHE A 115 3.97 -2.78 3.97
N CYS A 116 4.10 -1.46 4.01
CA CYS A 116 4.12 -0.69 5.23
C CYS A 116 2.82 0.12 5.36
N PHE A 117 2.08 -0.10 6.43
CA PHE A 117 0.83 0.61 6.70
C PHE A 117 0.91 1.43 7.98
N LYS A 118 0.25 2.57 7.96
CA LYS A 118 -0.05 3.37 9.17
C LYS A 118 -1.55 3.44 9.36
N ASN A 119 -1.98 3.41 10.60
CA ASN A 119 -3.34 3.81 10.95
C ASN A 119 -3.50 5.32 10.75
N ARG A 120 -4.73 5.78 10.46
CA ARG A 120 -5.06 7.19 10.34
C ARG A 120 -4.70 7.95 11.62
N ASP A 121 -5.10 7.38 12.75
CA ASP A 121 -4.71 7.88 14.06
C ASP A 121 -3.46 7.15 14.54
N SER A 122 -2.49 7.88 15.09
CA SER A 122 -1.31 7.27 15.70
C SER A 122 -1.71 6.39 16.87
N LEU A 123 -0.88 5.39 17.18
CA LEU A 123 -1.12 4.52 18.35
C LEU A 123 -1.23 5.32 19.64
N LYS A 124 -0.45 6.41 19.76
CA LYS A 124 -0.56 7.34 20.90
C LYS A 124 -1.90 8.06 20.96
N THR A 125 -2.44 8.46 19.80
CA THR A 125 -3.78 9.08 19.71
C THR A 125 -4.85 8.09 20.14
N ILE A 126 -4.80 6.86 19.63
CA ILE A 126 -5.72 5.77 20.00
C ILE A 126 -5.64 5.50 21.53
N ALA A 127 -4.43 5.43 22.07
CA ALA A 127 -4.22 5.23 23.49
C ALA A 127 -4.81 6.37 24.35
N SER A 128 -4.61 7.62 23.92
CA SER A 128 -5.17 8.78 24.62
C SER A 128 -6.71 8.82 24.56
N GLN A 129 -7.31 8.39 23.44
CA GLN A 129 -8.76 8.25 23.31
C GLN A 129 -9.29 7.14 24.23
N ALA A 130 -8.63 5.98 24.28
CA ALA A 130 -8.98 4.89 25.18
C ALA A 130 -8.88 5.32 26.65
N GLN A 131 -7.85 6.08 27.01
CA GLN A 131 -7.66 6.64 28.34
C GLN A 131 -8.84 7.57 28.73
N ALA A 132 -9.20 8.50 27.84
CA ALA A 132 -10.28 9.45 28.10
C ALA A 132 -11.64 8.75 28.22
N GLU A 133 -11.93 7.80 27.32
CA GLU A 133 -13.18 7.04 27.35
C GLU A 133 -13.28 6.20 28.62
N GLU A 134 -12.23 5.48 29.03
CA GLU A 134 -12.22 4.65 30.22
C GLU A 134 -12.43 5.49 31.49
N PHE A 135 -11.82 6.69 31.54
CA PHE A 135 -12.00 7.61 32.66
C PHE A 135 -13.47 8.00 32.81
N MET A 136 -14.11 8.42 31.69
CA MET A 136 -15.53 8.83 31.70
C MET A 136 -16.46 7.65 32.00
N CYS A 137 -16.15 6.47 31.50
CA CYS A 137 -16.98 5.30 31.70
C CYS A 137 -16.91 4.77 33.11
N THR A 138 -15.74 4.76 33.74
CA THR A 138 -15.62 4.38 35.17
C THR A 138 -16.43 5.32 36.05
N LEU A 139 -16.45 6.63 35.75
CA LEU A 139 -17.26 7.59 36.54
C LEU A 139 -18.76 7.41 36.31
N SER A 140 -19.18 6.94 35.14
CA SER A 140 -20.61 6.85 34.79
C SER A 140 -21.19 5.44 34.86
N GLY A 141 -20.37 4.43 35.15
CA GLY A 141 -20.75 3.02 35.16
C GLY A 141 -21.21 2.49 33.78
N LYS A 142 -20.74 3.11 32.69
CA LYS A 142 -21.11 2.70 31.32
C LYS A 142 -19.95 1.97 30.66
N PRO A 143 -20.22 0.87 29.88
CA PRO A 143 -19.17 0.16 29.13
C PRO A 143 -18.59 1.03 28.03
N THR A 144 -17.31 0.82 27.71
CA THR A 144 -16.61 1.44 26.57
C THR A 144 -16.55 0.51 25.38
N LYS A 145 -16.26 1.04 24.18
CA LYS A 145 -15.91 0.24 23.01
C LYS A 145 -14.56 -0.50 23.16
N TYR A 146 -13.75 -0.14 24.14
CA TYR A 146 -12.45 -0.77 24.43
C TYR A 146 -12.53 -1.82 25.55
N ASN A 147 -13.67 -1.88 26.24
CA ASN A 147 -13.82 -2.71 27.41
C ASN A 147 -15.27 -3.27 27.48
N ASP A 148 -15.45 -4.55 27.18
CA ASP A 148 -16.73 -5.25 27.20
C ASP A 148 -17.14 -5.74 28.61
N PHE A 149 -16.36 -5.39 29.63
CA PHE A 149 -16.64 -5.83 31.00
C PHE A 149 -17.75 -5.00 31.66
N ASN A 150 -18.48 -5.62 32.59
CA ASN A 150 -19.42 -4.90 33.45
C ASN A 150 -18.66 -3.85 34.28
N VAL A 151 -18.70 -2.61 33.83
CA VAL A 151 -18.08 -1.49 34.49
C VAL A 151 -19.00 -1.10 35.66
N GLN A 152 -18.49 -1.21 36.88
CA GLN A 152 -19.17 -0.62 38.05
C GLN A 152 -18.78 0.84 38.14
N GLU A 153 -19.73 1.69 38.55
CA GLU A 153 -19.47 3.08 38.87
C GLU A 153 -18.39 3.16 39.95
N GLY A 154 -17.31 3.89 39.66
CA GLY A 154 -16.14 4.02 40.53
C GLY A 154 -15.88 5.44 40.95
N THR A 155 -14.97 5.60 41.90
CA THR A 155 -14.48 6.91 42.32
C THR A 155 -13.59 7.56 41.24
N ALA A 156 -13.32 8.85 41.36
CA ALA A 156 -12.36 9.55 40.50
C ALA A 156 -10.96 8.91 40.52
N GLN A 157 -10.57 8.31 41.65
CA GLN A 157 -9.30 7.60 41.80
C GLN A 157 -9.32 6.29 41.01
N ASP A 158 -10.40 5.53 41.05
CA ASP A 158 -10.58 4.31 40.26
C ASP A 158 -10.57 4.64 38.77
N ALA A 159 -11.29 5.71 38.37
CA ALA A 159 -11.30 6.20 36.99
C ALA A 159 -9.91 6.56 36.48
N TYR A 160 -9.10 7.23 37.31
CA TYR A 160 -7.71 7.56 36.97
C TYR A 160 -6.86 6.30 36.74
N TYR A 161 -6.88 5.34 37.68
CA TYR A 161 -6.11 4.10 37.54
C TYR A 161 -6.54 3.25 36.36
N ASN A 162 -7.85 3.11 36.13
CA ASN A 162 -8.38 2.35 35.01
C ASN A 162 -8.02 3.01 33.67
N SER A 163 -8.06 4.33 33.58
CA SER A 163 -7.67 5.08 32.40
C SER A 163 -6.18 4.91 32.05
N LEU A 164 -5.30 4.89 33.04
CA LEU A 164 -3.87 4.61 32.83
C LEU A 164 -3.67 3.19 32.27
N LYS A 165 -4.36 2.19 32.81
CA LYS A 165 -4.28 0.82 32.31
C LYS A 165 -4.76 0.72 30.87
N ALA A 166 -5.84 1.42 30.50
CA ALA A 166 -6.33 1.45 29.14
C ALA A 166 -5.30 2.04 28.16
N TYR A 167 -4.63 3.13 28.56
CA TYR A 167 -3.53 3.71 27.78
C TYR A 167 -2.37 2.72 27.60
N GLU A 168 -1.91 2.14 28.71
CA GLU A 168 -0.81 1.17 28.68
C GLU A 168 -1.13 -0.06 27.86
N GLU A 169 -2.37 -0.58 27.94
CA GLU A 169 -2.80 -1.73 27.13
C GLU A 169 -2.68 -1.45 25.65
N VAL A 170 -3.09 -0.28 25.17
CA VAL A 170 -2.96 0.10 23.76
C VAL A 170 -1.49 0.15 23.33
N ILE A 171 -0.65 0.81 24.14
CA ILE A 171 0.78 0.99 23.81
C ILE A 171 1.55 -0.34 23.85
N HIS A 172 1.23 -1.24 24.79
CA HIS A 172 1.91 -2.53 24.91
C HIS A 172 1.37 -3.61 23.97
N ASN A 173 0.19 -3.40 23.35
CA ASN A 173 -0.43 -4.35 22.44
C ASN A 173 -0.68 -3.74 21.03
N PRO A 174 0.33 -3.18 20.38
CA PRO A 174 0.16 -2.52 19.08
C PRO A 174 -0.44 -3.45 18.01
N MET A 175 -0.14 -4.73 18.07
CA MET A 175 -0.61 -5.73 17.11
C MET A 175 -2.13 -5.90 17.10
N LYS A 176 -2.84 -5.54 18.17
CA LYS A 176 -4.31 -5.52 18.24
C LYS A 176 -4.91 -4.51 17.26
N TYR A 177 -4.15 -3.49 16.87
CA TYR A 177 -4.57 -2.40 15.99
C TYR A 177 -3.98 -2.51 14.57
N ALA A 178 -3.32 -3.62 14.27
CA ALA A 178 -2.83 -3.89 12.93
C ALA A 178 -4.00 -4.00 11.93
N PRO A 179 -3.96 -3.27 10.79
CA PRO A 179 -5.05 -3.27 9.80
C PRO A 179 -5.26 -4.63 9.13
N TYR A 180 -4.24 -5.45 9.08
CA TYR A 180 -4.26 -6.80 8.53
C TYR A 180 -3.54 -7.78 9.46
N LYS A 181 -3.79 -9.07 9.26
CA LYS A 181 -3.16 -10.17 10.00
C LYS A 181 -2.25 -10.97 9.08
N GLU A 182 -1.42 -11.81 9.66
CA GLU A 182 -0.71 -12.88 8.95
C GLU A 182 -1.70 -13.73 8.15
N GLY A 183 -1.36 -14.05 6.90
CA GLY A 183 -2.20 -14.77 5.95
C GLY A 183 -3.16 -13.88 5.15
N ASP A 184 -3.32 -12.61 5.52
CA ASP A 184 -4.18 -11.69 4.77
C ASP A 184 -3.51 -11.24 3.46
N ARG A 185 -4.37 -10.94 2.47
CA ARG A 185 -3.96 -10.26 1.24
C ARG A 185 -3.86 -8.76 1.53
N VAL A 186 -2.64 -8.26 1.67
CA VAL A 186 -2.35 -6.89 2.14
C VAL A 186 -2.28 -5.87 1.03
N GLY A 187 -2.01 -6.31 -0.20
CA GLY A 187 -1.86 -5.40 -1.33
C GLY A 187 -2.03 -6.12 -2.65
N GLN A 188 -1.82 -5.36 -3.72
CA GLN A 188 -1.79 -5.86 -5.09
C GLN A 188 -0.53 -5.36 -5.78
N MET A 189 0.04 -6.23 -6.63
CA MET A 189 1.17 -5.91 -7.49
C MET A 189 0.70 -5.80 -8.94
N VAL A 190 1.08 -4.72 -9.59
CA VAL A 190 0.86 -4.49 -11.02
C VAL A 190 2.21 -4.39 -11.70
N ILE A 191 2.47 -5.23 -12.69
CA ILE A 191 3.68 -5.14 -13.52
C ILE A 191 3.45 -4.12 -14.63
N PHE A 192 4.43 -3.27 -14.88
CA PHE A 192 4.37 -2.27 -15.93
C PHE A 192 5.65 -2.22 -16.74
N LEU A 193 5.51 -1.85 -17.99
CA LEU A 193 6.62 -1.59 -18.91
C LEU A 193 6.94 -0.10 -18.88
N TYR A 194 8.23 0.26 -18.72
CA TYR A 194 8.68 1.64 -18.74
C TYR A 194 9.72 1.89 -19.83
N PRO A 195 9.68 3.06 -20.51
CA PRO A 195 10.65 3.43 -21.52
C PRO A 195 11.98 3.87 -20.87
N ASN A 196 13.08 3.78 -21.61
CA ASN A 196 14.27 4.55 -21.30
C ASN A 196 13.99 6.04 -21.55
N ILE A 197 14.23 6.87 -20.56
CA ILE A 197 14.04 8.31 -20.64
C ILE A 197 15.41 8.97 -20.62
N ASN A 198 15.67 9.82 -21.62
CA ASN A 198 16.78 10.76 -21.63
C ASN A 198 16.25 12.14 -21.26
N THR A 199 16.63 12.66 -20.11
CA THR A 199 16.26 14.01 -19.69
C THR A 199 17.18 15.05 -20.34
N VAL A 200 16.60 16.03 -21.01
CA VAL A 200 17.33 17.11 -21.67
C VAL A 200 16.88 18.44 -21.10
N GLU A 201 17.83 19.22 -20.60
CA GLU A 201 17.59 20.59 -20.23
C GLU A 201 17.44 21.44 -21.50
N THR A 202 16.40 22.27 -21.59
CA THR A 202 16.27 23.29 -22.65
C THR A 202 16.30 24.68 -22.05
N LYS A 203 16.94 25.60 -22.80
CA LYS A 203 16.91 27.06 -22.52
C LYS A 203 15.86 27.76 -23.38
N GLU A 204 15.27 27.05 -24.31
CA GLU A 204 14.22 27.55 -25.18
C GLU A 204 12.89 27.48 -24.43
N GLU A 205 11.99 28.41 -24.78
CA GLU A 205 10.61 28.37 -24.30
C GLU A 205 9.94 27.08 -24.76
N LEU A 206 9.13 26.47 -23.87
CA LEU A 206 8.33 25.34 -24.24
C LEU A 206 7.20 25.77 -25.18
N SER A 207 6.74 24.87 -26.02
CA SER A 207 5.64 25.12 -26.95
C SER A 207 4.37 25.58 -26.20
N GLU A 208 3.69 26.57 -26.79
CA GLU A 208 2.39 27.00 -26.27
C GLU A 208 1.35 25.91 -26.40
N THR A 209 0.47 25.85 -25.42
CA THR A 209 -0.67 24.94 -25.43
C THR A 209 -1.94 25.67 -25.01
N GLU A 210 -3.11 25.20 -25.43
CA GLU A 210 -4.40 25.76 -25.05
C GLU A 210 -4.59 25.84 -23.54
N ARG A 211 -4.04 24.87 -22.79
CA ARG A 211 -4.08 24.85 -21.33
C ARG A 211 -3.10 25.83 -20.69
N GLY A 212 -1.98 26.12 -21.31
CA GLY A 212 -0.92 26.96 -20.78
C GLY A 212 -0.45 26.54 -19.40
N THR A 213 -0.40 27.48 -18.47
CA THR A 213 0.01 27.27 -17.05
C THR A 213 -1.15 26.93 -16.12
N ASN A 214 -2.37 26.77 -16.66
CA ASN A 214 -3.55 26.50 -15.85
C ASN A 214 -3.51 25.07 -15.26
N GLY A 215 -3.49 24.99 -13.91
CA GLY A 215 -3.44 23.74 -13.15
C GLY A 215 -4.46 23.75 -12.00
N PHE A 216 -4.40 22.72 -11.15
CA PHE A 216 -5.11 22.62 -9.88
C PHE A 216 -6.62 22.88 -9.95
N GLY A 217 -7.31 22.30 -10.95
CA GLY A 217 -8.77 22.41 -11.07
C GLY A 217 -9.28 23.64 -11.81
N SER A 218 -8.40 24.37 -12.52
CA SER A 218 -8.78 25.54 -13.33
C SER A 218 -9.82 25.26 -14.44
N THR A 219 -10.12 23.97 -14.73
CA THR A 219 -11.08 23.53 -15.76
C THR A 219 -12.32 22.85 -15.17
N GLY A 220 -12.48 22.83 -13.84
CA GLY A 220 -13.57 22.15 -13.17
C GLY A 220 -14.37 23.04 -12.25
N ASN A 221 -15.50 23.53 -12.72
CA ASN A 221 -16.71 23.83 -11.97
C ASN A 221 -17.86 23.15 -12.66
#